data_97060ff8eaf2d5c0099f68645cf2b317
#
_entry.id   97060ff8eaf2d5c0099f68645cf2b317
#
_cell.length_a   1.000
_cell.length_b   1.000
_cell.length_c   1.000
_cell.angle_alpha   90.00
_cell.angle_beta   90.00
_cell.angle_gamma   90.00
#
_symmetry.space_group_name_H-M   'P 1'
#
loop_
_entity.id
_entity.type
_entity.pdbx_description
1 polymer ?
#
loop_
_entity_poly.entity_id
_entity_poly.type
_entity_poly.pdbx_seq_one_letter_code
_entity_poly.pdbx_strand_id
1 'polypeptide(L)'
;MDTQDPGRGGEIDPSDQWVLNPLTGEYELRMDPSVGERSVPAPRGSAPEPAPDRGNAPDRGTDAPGREIPGQRRRPAAEPASTAPGRRRGRQRATKKSTGKRILLWTSGTLAFVLVAGAAGVYLYLKHLDGNITTTDTAGATSDSFSKDKAFSILVIGTDKRQGKGDAGYGDANSVGHADTNILLHVSKDRTNATALSIPRDLIADIPNCPTRQQDGSLKTIPGTSGVRFNTSLGQLGRDPGCTVRTVERLAGGLKVDHFMMADFNAVKTLTSAVGGVDVCLTHAVKDKDSHLDLPAGPSKVEGEQALAFVRTRYSWGNHGDLDRIKVQQQFLSSLFRKMKSDDTLTDPSKLLDLAEAATKALTVDKGIGRISTLKDVAMELKKVPPKNITFVTLPVLDNPADGRFHKTVIQNKTPAQQIFSMMNDDVSFTEVHKKDKAKEAAKLKGPRSAAADVRVDIYNAGAPGGSAQDVLVWLQTSKGVPKSSQLGNAGTTQKKTTLKYAPGQADQARELADIMGLPASALQPGKSETNAQGLPAIVLTLGQDFKGAGVPLGGSAKGPDVPKQTAGEVKCAS
;
A
#
# COMPACT_ATOMS: atom_id res chain seq x y z
N MET A 1 -17.67 13.31 -68.25
CA MET A 1 -18.74 14.05 -67.55
C MET A 1 -18.40 14.00 -66.09
N ASP A 2 -17.84 15.12 -65.66
CA ASP A 2 -17.40 15.38 -64.29
C ASP A 2 -18.57 15.47 -63.34
N THR A 3 -18.41 14.91 -62.15
CA THR A 3 -19.03 15.45 -60.91
C THR A 3 -18.03 15.36 -59.77
N GLN A 4 -17.50 16.54 -59.47
CA GLN A 4 -16.70 16.84 -58.29
C GLN A 4 -17.56 16.71 -57.06
N ASP A 5 -17.01 16.02 -56.04
CA ASP A 5 -17.51 15.98 -54.66
C ASP A 5 -16.65 16.93 -53.83
N PRO A 6 -17.24 17.87 -53.05
CA PRO A 6 -16.47 18.86 -52.30
C PRO A 6 -16.20 18.39 -50.86
N GLY A 7 -14.92 18.29 -50.51
CA GLY A 7 -14.39 18.74 -49.23
C GLY A 7 -14.72 17.96 -47.97
N ARG A 8 -13.95 16.91 -47.67
CA ARG A 8 -13.70 16.48 -46.29
C ARG A 8 -12.58 17.34 -45.70
N GLY A 9 -12.92 18.21 -44.75
CA GLY A 9 -11.98 18.86 -43.87
C GLY A 9 -11.23 17.78 -43.06
N GLY A 10 -9.90 17.81 -43.14
CA GLY A 10 -9.05 16.88 -42.39
C GLY A 10 -9.27 17.04 -40.90
N GLU A 11 -9.72 15.99 -40.29
CA GLU A 11 -9.73 15.82 -38.84
C GLU A 11 -8.26 15.67 -38.42
N ILE A 12 -7.73 16.65 -37.70
CA ILE A 12 -6.36 16.61 -37.15
C ILE A 12 -6.38 15.57 -36.03
N ASP A 13 -5.53 14.53 -36.12
CA ASP A 13 -5.39 13.51 -35.08
C ASP A 13 -4.93 14.19 -33.76
N PRO A 14 -5.63 13.97 -32.66
CA PRO A 14 -5.24 14.56 -31.35
C PRO A 14 -3.81 14.21 -30.91
N SER A 15 -3.20 13.16 -31.45
CA SER A 15 -1.81 12.80 -31.18
C SER A 15 -0.78 13.72 -31.80
N ASP A 16 -1.13 14.43 -32.91
CA ASP A 16 -0.22 15.34 -33.61
C ASP A 16 -0.09 16.71 -32.94
N GLN A 17 -0.89 16.98 -31.89
CA GLN A 17 -0.88 18.24 -31.18
C GLN A 17 0.16 18.29 -30.02
N TRP A 18 0.84 17.18 -29.72
CA TRP A 18 1.85 17.10 -28.68
C TRP A 18 3.26 17.26 -29.27
N VAL A 19 3.96 18.31 -28.91
CA VAL A 19 5.33 18.61 -29.36
C VAL A 19 6.29 18.50 -28.17
N LEU A 20 7.37 17.76 -28.35
CA LEU A 20 8.44 17.65 -27.35
C LEU A 20 9.18 19.00 -27.26
N ASN A 21 9.19 19.62 -26.09
CA ASN A 21 10.00 20.80 -25.82
C ASN A 21 11.47 20.40 -25.65
N PRO A 22 12.38 20.82 -26.56
CA PRO A 22 13.76 20.38 -26.51
C PRO A 22 14.57 20.97 -25.33
N LEU A 23 14.03 21.98 -24.63
CA LEU A 23 14.69 22.62 -23.49
C LEU A 23 14.30 21.98 -22.16
N THR A 24 13.07 21.48 -22.02
CA THR A 24 12.57 20.86 -20.79
C THR A 24 12.49 19.34 -20.87
N GLY A 25 12.47 18.76 -22.08
CA GLY A 25 12.28 17.33 -22.31
C GLY A 25 10.87 16.82 -22.02
N GLU A 26 9.89 17.72 -21.91
CA GLU A 26 8.48 17.40 -21.69
C GLU A 26 7.65 17.66 -22.93
N TYR A 27 6.51 16.93 -23.08
CA TYR A 27 5.56 17.15 -24.17
C TYR A 27 4.60 18.27 -23.81
N GLU A 28 4.52 19.29 -24.68
CA GLU A 28 3.60 20.42 -24.54
C GLU A 28 2.55 20.40 -25.63
N LEU A 29 1.29 20.72 -25.27
CA LEU A 29 0.19 20.81 -26.21
C LEU A 29 0.25 22.16 -26.94
N ARG A 30 0.50 22.14 -28.25
CA ARG A 30 0.41 23.34 -29.11
C ARG A 30 -1.01 23.48 -29.67
N MET A 31 -1.71 24.50 -29.22
CA MET A 31 -2.93 24.97 -29.87
C MET A 31 -2.57 26.01 -30.91
N ASP A 32 -2.79 25.69 -32.19
CA ASP A 32 -2.58 26.65 -33.29
C ASP A 32 -3.69 27.73 -33.25
N PRO A 33 -3.38 29.04 -33.21
CA PRO A 33 -4.38 30.10 -33.13
C PRO A 33 -5.10 30.45 -34.43
N SER A 34 -5.06 29.60 -35.43
CA SER A 34 -5.53 29.94 -36.78
C SER A 34 -6.86 29.32 -37.22
N VAL A 35 -7.80 29.03 -36.30
CA VAL A 35 -9.19 28.75 -36.72
C VAL A 35 -10.11 29.82 -36.14
N GLY A 36 -10.60 30.66 -37.04
CA GLY A 36 -11.31 31.90 -36.82
C GLY A 36 -12.46 31.87 -35.82
N GLU A 37 -12.47 32.91 -35.02
CA GLU A 37 -13.60 33.40 -34.25
C GLU A 37 -14.85 33.53 -35.12
N ARG A 38 -15.85 32.72 -34.87
CA ARG A 38 -17.24 33.08 -35.12
C ARG A 38 -17.81 33.56 -33.79
N SER A 39 -17.96 34.90 -33.75
CA SER A 39 -18.63 35.66 -32.69
C SER A 39 -20.03 35.10 -32.44
N VAL A 40 -20.24 34.63 -31.22
CA VAL A 40 -21.57 34.42 -30.61
C VAL A 40 -21.86 35.58 -29.70
N PRO A 41 -23.04 36.27 -29.79
CA PRO A 41 -23.33 37.44 -28.97
C PRO A 41 -23.48 37.05 -27.51
N ALA A 42 -22.79 37.78 -26.63
CA ALA A 42 -22.86 37.65 -25.17
C ALA A 42 -24.24 38.02 -24.63
N PRO A 43 -24.75 37.31 -23.61
CA PRO A 43 -25.85 37.78 -22.81
C PRO A 43 -25.37 38.92 -21.90
N ARG A 44 -26.14 40.00 -21.87
CA ARG A 44 -25.93 41.20 -21.05
C ARG A 44 -25.73 40.84 -19.59
N GLY A 45 -24.61 41.24 -19.05
CA GLY A 45 -24.28 41.15 -17.64
C GLY A 45 -25.14 42.11 -16.80
N SER A 46 -25.59 41.62 -15.69
CA SER A 46 -26.16 42.40 -14.59
C SER A 46 -25.02 43.09 -13.87
N ALA A 47 -25.19 44.38 -13.63
CA ALA A 47 -24.26 45.23 -12.90
C ALA A 47 -24.17 44.84 -11.41
N PRO A 48 -23.04 45.03 -10.74
CA PRO A 48 -22.92 44.82 -9.31
C PRO A 48 -23.56 45.98 -8.51
N GLU A 49 -24.25 45.62 -7.46
CA GLU A 49 -24.89 46.45 -6.48
C GLU A 49 -23.83 47.22 -5.65
N PRO A 50 -24.05 48.56 -5.34
CA PRO A 50 -23.08 49.35 -4.60
C PRO A 50 -23.23 49.17 -3.09
N ALA A 51 -22.11 49.20 -2.38
CA ALA A 51 -22.00 49.23 -0.92
C ALA A 51 -22.58 50.52 -0.32
N PRO A 52 -23.12 50.48 0.93
CA PRO A 52 -23.78 51.66 1.53
C PRO A 52 -22.78 52.73 1.97
N ASP A 53 -23.12 53.94 1.59
CA ASP A 53 -22.57 55.24 1.88
C ASP A 53 -22.62 55.57 3.38
N ARG A 54 -21.52 56.06 3.96
CA ARG A 54 -21.51 56.77 5.24
C ARG A 54 -21.23 58.23 4.98
N GLY A 55 -22.27 58.95 5.20
CA GLY A 55 -22.41 60.37 4.99
C GLY A 55 -21.40 61.27 5.68
N ASN A 56 -21.08 62.20 4.92
CA ASN A 56 -20.64 63.60 5.05
C ASN A 56 -20.49 64.26 6.43
N ALA A 57 -19.30 64.77 6.60
CA ALA A 57 -19.01 65.97 7.37
C ALA A 57 -19.01 67.20 6.44
N PRO A 58 -19.43 68.35 6.86
CA PRO A 58 -19.07 69.59 6.18
C PRO A 58 -17.92 70.33 6.85
N ASP A 59 -17.15 70.90 6.01
CA ASP A 59 -16.00 71.73 6.04
C ASP A 59 -16.31 73.13 6.60
N ARG A 60 -15.31 73.79 7.19
CA ARG A 60 -14.90 75.20 7.31
C ARG A 60 -14.24 75.43 8.67
N GLY A 61 -13.10 75.92 8.80
CA GLY A 61 -12.23 76.75 8.02
C GLY A 61 -11.33 77.55 8.98
N THR A 62 -10.10 77.62 8.56
CA THR A 62 -9.14 78.70 8.80
C THR A 62 -8.73 79.16 10.21
N ASP A 63 -7.40 79.17 10.31
CA ASP A 63 -6.49 80.13 10.98
C ASP A 63 -5.88 79.72 12.33
N ALA A 64 -4.61 79.49 12.26
CA ALA A 64 -3.61 79.71 13.29
C ALA A 64 -3.25 81.17 13.35
N PRO A 65 -2.48 81.75 14.29
CA PRO A 65 -1.49 81.14 15.19
C PRO A 65 -1.39 81.80 16.60
N GLY A 66 -0.51 81.31 17.45
CA GLY A 66 0.11 82.16 18.50
C GLY A 66 0.10 81.58 19.91
N ARG A 67 1.16 81.00 20.32
CA ARG A 67 2.13 81.40 21.34
C ARG A 67 1.55 82.02 22.65
N GLU A 68 1.87 81.40 23.77
CA GLU A 68 2.73 81.90 24.87
C GLU A 68 2.32 81.32 26.24
N ILE A 69 3.29 80.81 26.93
CA ILE A 69 3.43 80.57 28.36
C ILE A 69 3.75 81.94 28.99
N PRO A 70 3.65 82.26 30.27
CA PRO A 70 3.75 81.53 31.52
C PRO A 70 2.95 82.12 32.71
N GLY A 71 3.06 81.52 33.90
CA GLY A 71 2.76 82.26 35.11
C GLY A 71 2.52 81.47 36.38
N GLN A 72 3.57 81.35 37.10
CA GLN A 72 3.68 81.04 38.51
C GLN A 72 2.86 81.99 39.40
N ARG A 73 2.40 81.56 40.59
CA ARG A 73 2.73 82.12 41.92
C ARG A 73 1.74 81.62 42.98
N ARG A 74 2.24 80.99 43.94
CA ARG A 74 2.68 81.26 45.33
C ARG A 74 1.61 80.99 46.39
N ARG A 75 2.12 80.17 47.34
CA ARG A 75 1.66 80.02 48.73
C ARG A 75 1.59 81.39 49.43
N PRO A 76 0.87 81.49 50.58
CA PRO A 76 1.60 81.30 51.85
C PRO A 76 0.85 80.51 52.96
N ALA A 77 1.63 80.25 53.94
CA ALA A 77 1.41 79.52 55.18
C ALA A 77 0.74 80.34 56.26
N ALA A 78 0.16 79.67 57.24
CA ALA A 78 0.30 79.93 58.67
C ALA A 78 -0.41 78.86 59.53
N GLU A 79 0.33 78.29 60.42
CA GLU A 79 -0.03 77.60 61.68
C GLU A 79 -0.50 78.59 62.72
N PRO A 80 -0.83 78.29 64.01
CA PRO A 80 -0.93 76.97 64.67
C PRO A 80 -2.05 76.82 65.76
N ALA A 81 -2.03 75.70 66.45
CA ALA A 81 -2.43 75.30 67.84
C ALA A 81 -3.94 75.15 68.10
N SER A 82 -4.45 74.12 68.82
CA SER A 82 -3.96 73.40 70.00
C SER A 82 -4.96 72.27 70.41
N THR A 83 -4.43 71.25 71.04
CA THR A 83 -4.97 70.37 72.10
C THR A 83 -6.20 69.49 71.91
N ALA A 84 -5.98 68.27 71.77
CA ALA A 84 -6.32 66.97 72.44
C ALA A 84 -7.68 66.76 73.17
N PRO A 85 -8.10 65.55 73.55
CA PRO A 85 -7.98 64.18 72.92
C PRO A 85 -9.35 63.45 72.87
N GLY A 86 -9.49 62.46 72.01
CA GLY A 86 -10.73 61.67 72.02
C GLY A 86 -10.76 60.44 71.12
N ARG A 87 -10.62 59.35 71.77
CA ARG A 87 -11.10 57.97 71.46
C ARG A 87 -10.93 57.43 70.07
N ARG A 88 -9.89 56.60 69.95
CA ARG A 88 -9.73 55.57 68.90
C ARG A 88 -10.97 54.66 68.80
N ARG A 89 -11.68 54.63 67.71
CA ARG A 89 -12.47 53.54 67.20
C ARG A 89 -11.77 53.01 65.95
N GLY A 90 -11.16 51.84 66.10
CA GLY A 90 -10.50 51.11 64.98
C GLY A 90 -11.51 50.78 63.90
N ARG A 91 -11.37 51.41 62.77
CA ARG A 91 -12.03 51.02 61.53
C ARG A 91 -11.19 49.92 60.88
N GLN A 92 -11.61 48.66 61.13
CA GLN A 92 -11.05 47.51 60.36
C GLN A 92 -11.27 47.82 58.87
N ARG A 93 -10.16 47.98 58.14
CA ARG A 93 -10.14 48.00 56.68
C ARG A 93 -10.53 46.59 56.23
N ALA A 94 -11.76 46.41 55.76
CA ALA A 94 -12.15 45.23 55.03
C ALA A 94 -11.26 45.11 53.79
N THR A 95 -10.37 44.15 53.76
CA THR A 95 -9.59 43.77 52.57
C THR A 95 -10.57 43.34 51.50
N LYS A 96 -10.72 44.13 50.44
CA LYS A 96 -11.44 43.75 49.20
C LYS A 96 -10.77 42.49 48.70
N LYS A 97 -11.38 41.33 48.92
CA LYS A 97 -10.98 40.04 48.26
C LYS A 97 -11.03 40.28 46.77
N SER A 98 -9.85 40.19 46.13
CA SER A 98 -9.70 40.47 44.70
C SER A 98 -10.63 39.58 43.86
N THR A 99 -11.67 40.12 43.28
CA THR A 99 -12.62 39.48 42.37
C THR A 99 -11.91 38.77 41.20
N GLY A 100 -10.75 39.31 40.80
CA GLY A 100 -9.92 38.71 39.73
C GLY A 100 -9.40 37.31 40.03
N LYS A 101 -9.00 37.01 41.30
CA LYS A 101 -8.58 35.65 41.68
C LYS A 101 -9.73 34.64 41.63
N ARG A 102 -10.95 35.05 41.96
CA ARG A 102 -12.13 34.20 41.86
C ARG A 102 -12.53 33.95 40.39
N ILE A 103 -12.51 34.94 39.56
CA ILE A 103 -12.78 34.81 38.10
C ILE A 103 -11.73 33.89 37.48
N LEU A 104 -10.43 34.04 37.77
CA LEU A 104 -9.36 33.16 37.26
C LEU A 104 -9.52 31.70 37.70
N LEU A 105 -9.93 31.46 38.96
CA LEU A 105 -10.20 30.12 39.47
C LEU A 105 -11.45 29.49 38.83
N TRP A 106 -12.51 30.25 38.57
CA TRP A 106 -13.69 29.73 37.86
C TRP A 106 -13.43 29.47 36.38
N THR A 107 -12.69 30.34 35.68
CA THR A 107 -12.35 30.14 34.26
C THR A 107 -11.37 28.99 34.09
N SER A 108 -10.36 28.81 34.96
CA SER A 108 -9.45 27.66 34.92
C SER A 108 -10.17 26.36 35.29
N GLY A 109 -11.10 26.39 36.25
CA GLY A 109 -11.91 25.22 36.61
C GLY A 109 -12.85 24.77 35.49
N THR A 110 -13.54 25.72 34.82
CA THR A 110 -14.39 25.40 33.68
C THR A 110 -13.59 24.89 32.48
N LEU A 111 -12.43 25.48 32.19
CA LEU A 111 -11.54 24.99 31.11
C LEU A 111 -11.04 23.58 31.41
N ALA A 112 -10.59 23.33 32.65
CA ALA A 112 -10.16 21.99 33.07
C ALA A 112 -11.31 20.97 32.99
N PHE A 113 -12.52 21.34 33.40
CA PHE A 113 -13.70 20.49 33.29
C PHE A 113 -14.04 20.16 31.81
N VAL A 114 -14.02 21.15 30.90
CA VAL A 114 -14.27 20.94 29.47
C VAL A 114 -13.21 20.02 28.87
N LEU A 115 -11.93 20.18 29.24
CA LEU A 115 -10.85 19.31 28.77
C LEU A 115 -11.02 17.87 29.28
N VAL A 116 -11.34 17.69 30.56
CA VAL A 116 -11.59 16.36 31.14
C VAL A 116 -12.83 15.71 30.54
N ALA A 117 -13.92 16.44 30.38
CA ALA A 117 -15.14 15.94 29.75
C ALA A 117 -14.90 15.57 28.28
N GLY A 118 -14.15 16.42 27.54
CA GLY A 118 -13.73 16.12 26.17
C GLY A 118 -12.86 14.88 26.07
N ALA A 119 -11.85 14.74 26.96
CA ALA A 119 -10.99 13.56 27.01
C ALA A 119 -11.79 12.28 27.36
N ALA A 120 -12.72 12.37 28.31
CA ALA A 120 -13.62 11.27 28.67
C ALA A 120 -14.52 10.89 27.49
N GLY A 121 -15.08 11.86 26.77
CA GLY A 121 -15.88 11.64 25.55
C GLY A 121 -15.08 10.90 24.46
N VAL A 122 -13.84 11.34 24.19
CA VAL A 122 -12.93 10.69 23.24
C VAL A 122 -12.60 9.25 23.71
N TYR A 123 -12.30 9.06 24.97
CA TYR A 123 -12.01 7.74 25.52
C TYR A 123 -13.19 6.76 25.36
N LEU A 124 -14.41 7.20 25.72
CA LEU A 124 -15.62 6.39 25.58
C LEU A 124 -15.92 6.07 24.11
N TYR A 125 -15.70 7.01 23.21
CA TYR A 125 -15.86 6.81 21.78
C TYR A 125 -14.86 5.78 21.22
N LEU A 126 -13.58 5.91 21.57
CA LEU A 126 -12.55 4.92 21.17
C LEU A 126 -12.87 3.53 21.71
N LYS A 127 -13.35 3.43 22.95
CA LYS A 127 -13.80 2.16 23.55
C LYS A 127 -15.02 1.59 22.82
N HIS A 128 -15.94 2.43 22.36
CA HIS A 128 -17.05 2.01 21.50
C HIS A 128 -16.53 1.43 20.17
N LEU A 129 -15.60 2.10 19.50
CA LEU A 129 -14.99 1.60 18.27
C LEU A 129 -14.26 0.26 18.47
N ASP A 130 -13.50 0.11 19.56
CA ASP A 130 -12.85 -1.16 19.90
C ASP A 130 -13.88 -2.28 20.11
N GLY A 131 -15.04 -1.97 20.68
CA GLY A 131 -16.13 -2.92 20.87
C GLY A 131 -16.84 -3.38 19.58
N ASN A 132 -16.71 -2.61 18.50
CA ASN A 132 -17.25 -2.97 17.19
C ASN A 132 -16.36 -3.96 16.42
N ILE A 133 -15.05 -4.02 16.74
CA ILE A 133 -14.09 -4.83 15.97
C ILE A 133 -14.30 -6.31 16.23
N THR A 134 -14.58 -7.05 15.17
CA THR A 134 -14.60 -8.51 15.22
C THR A 134 -13.19 -9.06 15.13
N THR A 135 -12.78 -9.85 16.14
CA THR A 135 -11.46 -10.48 16.16
C THR A 135 -11.57 -11.99 16.10
N THR A 136 -10.62 -12.65 15.41
CA THR A 136 -10.46 -14.10 15.37
C THR A 136 -9.12 -14.51 15.97
N ASP A 137 -9.15 -15.53 16.83
CA ASP A 137 -7.96 -16.21 17.33
C ASP A 137 -7.47 -17.19 16.27
N THR A 138 -6.29 -16.96 15.73
CA THR A 138 -5.69 -17.77 14.65
C THR A 138 -4.88 -18.95 15.15
N ALA A 139 -4.94 -19.26 16.45
CA ALA A 139 -4.15 -20.32 17.09
C ALA A 139 -2.64 -20.23 16.75
N GLY A 140 -2.08 -19.01 16.82
CA GLY A 140 -0.67 -18.74 16.58
C GLY A 140 -0.26 -18.67 15.09
N ALA A 141 -1.21 -18.55 14.16
CA ALA A 141 -0.87 -18.33 12.74
C ALA A 141 -0.40 -16.88 12.48
N THR A 142 -0.86 -15.92 13.26
CA THR A 142 -0.49 -14.50 13.14
C THR A 142 0.28 -14.02 14.37
N SER A 143 0.89 -12.85 14.25
CA SER A 143 1.63 -12.20 15.34
C SER A 143 0.69 -11.62 16.40
N ASP A 144 1.09 -11.68 17.66
CA ASP A 144 0.29 -11.17 18.79
C ASP A 144 0.22 -9.64 18.86
N SER A 145 1.11 -8.94 18.15
CA SER A 145 1.18 -7.47 18.14
C SER A 145 1.77 -6.93 16.86
N PHE A 146 1.31 -5.75 16.46
CA PHE A 146 1.85 -4.99 15.32
C PHE A 146 3.12 -4.24 15.71
N SER A 147 4.15 -4.27 14.84
CA SER A 147 5.41 -3.54 15.00
C SER A 147 5.62 -2.54 13.86
N LYS A 148 5.89 -1.28 14.20
CA LYS A 148 6.21 -0.21 13.23
C LYS A 148 7.65 -0.26 12.72
N ASP A 149 8.55 -0.94 13.43
CA ASP A 149 9.99 -0.91 13.18
C ASP A 149 10.47 -2.03 12.26
N LYS A 150 9.55 -2.90 11.83
CA LYS A 150 9.83 -4.05 10.96
C LYS A 150 9.04 -3.95 9.66
N ALA A 151 9.48 -4.67 8.64
CA ALA A 151 8.61 -5.04 7.54
C ALA A 151 7.42 -5.83 8.09
N PHE A 152 6.27 -5.75 7.45
CA PHE A 152 5.11 -6.52 7.84
C PHE A 152 4.30 -7.00 6.64
N SER A 153 3.67 -8.15 6.80
CA SER A 153 2.79 -8.76 5.80
C SER A 153 1.39 -8.93 6.36
N ILE A 154 0.39 -8.46 5.62
CA ILE A 154 -1.02 -8.60 5.96
C ILE A 154 -1.73 -9.38 4.85
N LEU A 155 -2.39 -10.47 5.21
CA LEU A 155 -3.27 -11.18 4.28
C LEU A 155 -4.67 -10.55 4.31
N VAL A 156 -5.05 -9.93 3.20
CA VAL A 156 -6.40 -9.40 3.00
C VAL A 156 -7.23 -10.48 2.32
N ILE A 157 -8.31 -10.90 2.99
CA ILE A 157 -9.22 -11.96 2.54
C ILE A 157 -10.58 -11.35 2.22
N GLY A 158 -11.06 -11.50 1.00
CA GLY A 158 -12.44 -11.25 0.63
C GLY A 158 -13.23 -12.55 0.67
N THR A 159 -14.33 -12.57 1.43
CA THR A 159 -15.17 -13.77 1.60
C THR A 159 -16.60 -13.52 1.18
N ASP A 160 -17.24 -14.56 0.67
CA ASP A 160 -18.67 -14.61 0.39
C ASP A 160 -19.50 -15.02 1.62
N LYS A 161 -18.89 -15.12 2.80
CA LYS A 161 -19.59 -15.42 4.06
C LYS A 161 -20.60 -14.34 4.38
N ARG A 162 -21.83 -14.76 4.69
CA ARG A 162 -22.94 -13.86 4.98
C ARG A 162 -23.20 -13.84 6.46
N GLN A 163 -22.80 -12.77 7.09
CA GLN A 163 -23.03 -12.51 8.51
C GLN A 163 -23.76 -11.17 8.64
N GLY A 164 -25.11 -11.21 8.66
CA GLY A 164 -25.90 -10.04 8.97
C GLY A 164 -26.93 -9.64 7.92
N LYS A 165 -27.77 -8.63 8.30
CA LYS A 165 -28.89 -8.16 7.50
C LYS A 165 -28.51 -7.50 6.15
N GLY A 166 -27.25 -7.07 6.01
CA GLY A 166 -26.76 -6.40 4.79
C GLY A 166 -26.37 -7.35 3.64
N ASP A 167 -26.32 -8.66 3.90
CA ASP A 167 -25.89 -9.68 2.93
C ASP A 167 -27.06 -10.52 2.38
N ALA A 168 -28.30 -10.21 2.77
CA ALA A 168 -29.49 -10.86 2.24
C ALA A 168 -29.65 -10.54 0.73
N GLY A 169 -29.96 -11.55 -0.07
CA GLY A 169 -30.24 -11.38 -1.50
C GLY A 169 -29.12 -11.73 -2.47
N TYR A 170 -27.94 -12.10 -1.99
CA TYR A 170 -26.85 -12.54 -2.86
C TYR A 170 -26.73 -14.07 -2.88
N GLY A 171 -27.04 -14.75 -4.00
CA GLY A 171 -26.80 -16.18 -4.30
C GLY A 171 -26.93 -17.15 -3.11
N ASP A 172 -25.94 -17.98 -2.82
CA ASP A 172 -25.97 -19.01 -1.78
C ASP A 172 -25.96 -18.46 -0.35
N ALA A 173 -27.14 -18.40 0.28
CA ALA A 173 -27.32 -17.96 1.67
C ALA A 173 -26.65 -18.89 2.71
N ASN A 174 -26.31 -20.13 2.31
CA ASN A 174 -25.70 -21.14 3.17
C ASN A 174 -24.19 -21.27 2.97
N SER A 175 -23.57 -20.34 2.23
CA SER A 175 -22.12 -20.37 2.03
C SER A 175 -21.39 -20.41 3.38
N VAL A 176 -20.50 -21.38 3.54
CA VAL A 176 -19.61 -21.48 4.71
C VAL A 176 -18.61 -20.34 4.75
N GLY A 177 -18.54 -19.55 3.67
CA GLY A 177 -17.58 -18.48 3.45
C GLY A 177 -16.23 -19.00 2.96
N HIS A 178 -15.94 -18.77 1.68
CA HIS A 178 -14.66 -19.16 1.07
C HIS A 178 -13.74 -17.95 0.93
N ALA A 179 -12.44 -18.20 0.76
CA ALA A 179 -11.44 -17.19 0.50
C ALA A 179 -11.42 -16.83 -1.00
N ASP A 180 -12.37 -16.00 -1.43
CA ASP A 180 -12.61 -15.70 -2.85
C ASP A 180 -11.73 -14.59 -3.41
N THR A 181 -11.21 -13.73 -2.57
CA THR A 181 -10.17 -12.74 -2.91
C THR A 181 -9.07 -12.86 -1.87
N ASN A 182 -7.83 -13.04 -2.33
CA ASN A 182 -6.70 -13.22 -1.43
C ASN A 182 -5.55 -12.34 -1.89
N ILE A 183 -5.18 -11.36 -1.07
CA ILE A 183 -4.12 -10.41 -1.39
C ILE A 183 -3.13 -10.38 -0.23
N LEU A 184 -1.92 -10.85 -0.48
CA LEU A 184 -0.82 -10.72 0.46
C LEU A 184 -0.16 -9.37 0.26
N LEU A 185 -0.42 -8.44 1.16
CA LEU A 185 0.18 -7.12 1.19
C LEU A 185 1.45 -7.17 2.05
N HIS A 186 2.59 -6.97 1.44
CA HIS A 186 3.88 -6.82 2.12
C HIS A 186 4.33 -5.36 2.07
N VAL A 187 4.69 -4.80 3.21
CA VAL A 187 5.18 -3.42 3.34
C VAL A 187 6.62 -3.45 3.83
N SER A 188 7.54 -2.87 3.07
CA SER A 188 8.97 -2.85 3.40
C SER A 188 9.25 -2.13 4.73
N LYS A 189 10.33 -2.54 5.41
CA LYS A 189 10.75 -1.96 6.68
C LYS A 189 10.91 -0.44 6.63
N ASP A 190 11.47 0.07 5.55
CA ASP A 190 11.75 1.50 5.34
C ASP A 190 10.56 2.29 4.76
N ARG A 191 9.42 1.62 4.51
CA ARG A 191 8.20 2.23 3.92
C ARG A 191 8.42 2.85 2.54
N THR A 192 9.49 2.47 1.86
CA THR A 192 9.76 2.97 0.51
C THR A 192 8.91 2.29 -0.55
N ASN A 193 8.47 1.05 -0.28
CA ASN A 193 7.67 0.27 -1.21
C ASN A 193 6.70 -0.70 -0.51
N ALA A 194 5.71 -1.16 -1.26
CA ALA A 194 4.84 -2.26 -0.86
C ALA A 194 4.48 -3.12 -2.09
N THR A 195 4.25 -4.40 -1.84
CA THR A 195 3.81 -5.36 -2.85
C THR A 195 2.47 -5.98 -2.42
N ALA A 196 1.48 -5.87 -3.28
CA ALA A 196 0.17 -6.50 -3.12
C ALA A 196 0.07 -7.69 -4.09
N LEU A 197 0.31 -8.90 -3.59
CA LEU A 197 0.28 -10.14 -4.36
C LEU A 197 -1.10 -10.77 -4.29
N SER A 198 -1.81 -10.78 -5.41
CA SER A 198 -3.11 -11.47 -5.54
C SER A 198 -2.89 -12.96 -5.77
N ILE A 199 -3.50 -13.81 -4.95
CA ILE A 199 -3.48 -15.27 -5.05
C ILE A 199 -4.83 -15.73 -5.62
N PRO A 200 -4.85 -16.37 -6.81
CA PRO A 200 -6.09 -16.83 -7.42
C PRO A 200 -6.82 -17.85 -6.53
N ARG A 201 -8.12 -17.71 -6.40
CA ARG A 201 -8.95 -18.59 -5.56
C ARG A 201 -9.02 -20.03 -6.07
N ASP A 202 -8.91 -20.19 -7.40
CA ASP A 202 -8.96 -21.48 -8.09
C ASP A 202 -7.55 -22.11 -8.24
N LEU A 203 -6.53 -21.58 -7.56
CA LEU A 203 -5.20 -22.16 -7.46
C LEU A 203 -5.27 -23.50 -6.75
N ILE A 204 -4.70 -24.56 -7.35
CA ILE A 204 -4.52 -25.84 -6.68
C ILE A 204 -3.36 -25.72 -5.69
N ALA A 205 -3.65 -25.99 -4.43
CA ALA A 205 -2.72 -25.85 -3.31
C ALA A 205 -2.86 -26.98 -2.29
N ASP A 206 -1.83 -27.15 -1.47
CA ASP A 206 -1.83 -28.06 -0.33
C ASP A 206 -2.15 -27.27 0.94
N ILE A 207 -3.33 -27.49 1.50
CA ILE A 207 -3.75 -26.89 2.77
C ILE A 207 -3.13 -27.72 3.91
N PRO A 208 -2.37 -27.11 4.84
CA PRO A 208 -1.75 -27.82 5.95
C PRO A 208 -2.78 -28.24 7.01
N ASN A 209 -2.34 -28.98 8.03
CA ASN A 209 -3.11 -29.14 9.25
C ASN A 209 -3.35 -27.79 9.91
N CYS A 210 -4.59 -27.51 10.28
CA CYS A 210 -5.02 -26.20 10.76
C CYS A 210 -5.56 -26.29 12.19
N PRO A 211 -4.74 -25.96 13.22
CA PRO A 211 -5.27 -25.70 14.55
C PRO A 211 -6.28 -24.56 14.50
N THR A 212 -7.52 -24.84 14.86
CA THR A 212 -8.66 -23.91 14.77
C THR A 212 -9.36 -23.83 16.12
N ARG A 213 -9.58 -22.63 16.63
CA ARG A 213 -10.31 -22.44 17.89
C ARG A 213 -11.81 -22.57 17.63
N GLN A 214 -12.44 -23.46 18.39
CA GLN A 214 -13.88 -23.71 18.34
C GLN A 214 -14.64 -22.63 19.13
N GLN A 215 -15.97 -22.60 18.98
CA GLN A 215 -16.84 -21.64 19.70
C GLN A 215 -16.80 -21.84 21.23
N ASP A 216 -16.57 -23.07 21.70
CA ASP A 216 -16.41 -23.41 23.11
C ASP A 216 -15.03 -23.06 23.69
N GLY A 217 -14.15 -22.44 22.87
CA GLY A 217 -12.79 -22.10 23.23
C GLY A 217 -11.77 -23.24 23.12
N SER A 218 -12.19 -24.47 22.80
CA SER A 218 -11.29 -25.60 22.58
C SER A 218 -10.47 -25.42 21.31
N LEU A 219 -9.30 -26.06 21.24
CA LEU A 219 -8.45 -26.09 20.05
C LEU A 219 -8.63 -27.42 19.34
N LYS A 220 -9.12 -27.39 18.11
CA LYS A 220 -9.27 -28.57 17.24
C LYS A 220 -8.39 -28.42 16.03
N THR A 221 -7.58 -29.43 15.73
CA THR A 221 -6.81 -29.46 14.50
C THR A 221 -7.66 -30.03 13.36
N ILE A 222 -7.97 -29.20 12.37
CA ILE A 222 -8.61 -29.63 11.13
C ILE A 222 -7.53 -30.25 10.22
N PRO A 223 -7.71 -31.49 9.74
CA PRO A 223 -6.73 -32.15 8.88
C PRO A 223 -6.47 -31.36 7.61
N GLY A 224 -5.21 -31.38 7.16
CA GLY A 224 -4.80 -30.82 5.89
C GLY A 224 -5.40 -31.59 4.71
N THR A 225 -5.39 -30.96 3.54
CA THR A 225 -5.87 -31.57 2.28
C THR A 225 -4.97 -31.12 1.15
N SER A 226 -4.44 -32.07 0.39
CA SER A 226 -3.57 -31.76 -0.74
C SER A 226 -4.34 -31.69 -2.06
N GLY A 227 -3.83 -30.89 -3.01
CA GLY A 227 -4.35 -30.82 -4.36
C GLY A 227 -5.76 -30.24 -4.48
N VAL A 228 -6.15 -29.33 -3.59
CA VAL A 228 -7.49 -28.72 -3.60
C VAL A 228 -7.42 -27.23 -3.94
N ARG A 229 -8.56 -26.62 -4.27
CA ARG A 229 -8.62 -25.19 -4.53
C ARG A 229 -8.24 -24.39 -3.29
N PHE A 230 -7.44 -23.35 -3.48
CA PHE A 230 -6.98 -22.46 -2.42
C PHE A 230 -8.13 -21.83 -1.62
N ASN A 231 -9.24 -21.45 -2.26
CA ASN A 231 -10.37 -20.82 -1.58
C ASN A 231 -10.99 -21.70 -0.48
N THR A 232 -10.83 -23.03 -0.55
CA THR A 232 -11.30 -23.96 0.48
C THR A 232 -10.43 -23.97 1.75
N SER A 233 -9.37 -23.17 1.79
CA SER A 233 -8.57 -22.91 2.99
C SER A 233 -9.35 -22.13 4.07
N LEU A 234 -10.49 -21.49 3.69
CA LEU A 234 -11.43 -20.83 4.58
C LEU A 234 -12.78 -21.52 4.52
N GLY A 235 -13.46 -21.64 5.65
CA GLY A 235 -14.83 -22.13 5.80
C GLY A 235 -15.01 -23.64 5.65
N GLN A 236 -14.39 -24.25 4.65
CA GLN A 236 -14.49 -25.69 4.40
C GLN A 236 -14.03 -26.51 5.61
N LEU A 237 -14.83 -27.48 6.03
CA LEU A 237 -14.59 -28.32 7.22
C LEU A 237 -14.44 -27.53 8.53
N GLY A 238 -14.88 -26.28 8.58
CA GLY A 238 -14.74 -25.39 9.73
C GLY A 238 -13.39 -24.69 9.85
N ARG A 239 -12.62 -24.62 8.75
CA ARG A 239 -11.34 -23.89 8.70
C ARG A 239 -11.55 -22.41 8.92
N ASP A 240 -10.74 -21.82 9.79
CA ASP A 240 -10.73 -20.39 10.12
C ASP A 240 -9.74 -19.59 9.25
N PRO A 241 -9.68 -18.25 9.34
CA PRO A 241 -8.70 -17.44 8.62
C PRO A 241 -7.24 -17.81 8.91
N GLY A 242 -6.93 -18.33 10.10
CA GLY A 242 -5.60 -18.83 10.43
C GLY A 242 -5.15 -19.99 9.53
N CYS A 243 -6.10 -20.80 9.05
CA CYS A 243 -5.81 -21.84 8.07
C CYS A 243 -5.41 -21.26 6.71
N THR A 244 -6.09 -20.20 6.26
CA THR A 244 -5.72 -19.48 5.03
C THR A 244 -4.34 -18.85 5.16
N VAL A 245 -4.01 -18.24 6.31
CA VAL A 245 -2.67 -17.72 6.61
C VAL A 245 -1.61 -18.82 6.48
N ARG A 246 -1.78 -19.95 7.16
CA ARG A 246 -0.82 -21.09 7.08
C ARG A 246 -0.69 -21.65 5.66
N THR A 247 -1.78 -21.63 4.89
CA THR A 247 -1.75 -22.07 3.49
C THR A 247 -0.91 -21.12 2.63
N VAL A 248 -1.02 -19.81 2.85
CA VAL A 248 -0.19 -18.80 2.17
C VAL A 248 1.28 -18.95 2.56
N GLU A 249 1.60 -19.09 3.85
CA GLU A 249 2.98 -19.29 4.32
C GLU A 249 3.61 -20.55 3.70
N ARG A 250 2.84 -21.65 3.62
CA ARG A 250 3.29 -22.88 2.95
C ARG A 250 3.52 -22.68 1.46
N LEU A 251 2.59 -22.01 0.76
CA LEU A 251 2.70 -21.68 -0.66
C LEU A 251 3.92 -20.80 -0.96
N ALA A 252 4.22 -19.88 -0.06
CA ALA A 252 5.30 -18.89 -0.16
C ALA A 252 6.68 -19.43 0.29
N GLY A 253 6.77 -20.70 0.68
CA GLY A 253 8.04 -21.31 1.14
C GLY A 253 8.53 -20.73 2.47
N GLY A 254 7.62 -20.31 3.35
CA GLY A 254 7.92 -19.82 4.71
C GLY A 254 8.00 -18.31 4.86
N LEU A 255 7.60 -17.52 3.87
CA LEU A 255 7.37 -16.08 4.06
C LEU A 255 6.30 -15.89 5.15
N LYS A 256 6.66 -15.18 6.22
CA LYS A 256 5.77 -14.97 7.36
C LYS A 256 4.63 -14.01 7.01
N VAL A 257 3.41 -14.37 7.42
CA VAL A 257 2.24 -13.50 7.39
C VAL A 257 1.98 -13.00 8.81
N ASP A 258 2.19 -11.71 9.06
CA ASP A 258 2.10 -11.16 10.42
C ASP A 258 0.66 -11.01 10.88
N HIS A 259 -0.23 -10.56 9.98
CA HIS A 259 -1.62 -10.26 10.31
C HIS A 259 -2.55 -10.67 9.19
N PHE A 260 -3.86 -10.76 9.48
CA PHE A 260 -4.89 -10.84 8.46
C PHE A 260 -5.99 -9.80 8.68
N MET A 261 -6.65 -9.44 7.59
CA MET A 261 -7.90 -8.67 7.56
C MET A 261 -8.87 -9.38 6.63
N MET A 262 -10.09 -9.61 7.09
CA MET A 262 -11.13 -10.23 6.28
C MET A 262 -12.29 -9.27 6.10
N ALA A 263 -12.77 -9.13 4.86
CA ALA A 263 -13.88 -8.31 4.45
C ALA A 263 -14.95 -9.18 3.77
N ASP A 264 -16.19 -9.04 4.20
CA ASP A 264 -17.36 -9.60 3.52
C ASP A 264 -17.99 -8.61 2.52
N PHE A 265 -19.11 -8.94 1.94
CA PHE A 265 -19.81 -8.07 0.99
C PHE A 265 -20.26 -6.75 1.62
N ASN A 266 -20.71 -6.80 2.86
CA ASN A 266 -21.15 -5.60 3.58
C ASN A 266 -19.97 -4.66 3.86
N ALA A 267 -18.78 -5.22 4.12
CA ALA A 267 -17.57 -4.43 4.29
C ALA A 267 -17.22 -3.61 3.05
N VAL A 268 -17.31 -4.20 1.85
CA VAL A 268 -17.05 -3.47 0.60
C VAL A 268 -18.03 -2.30 0.45
N LYS A 269 -19.32 -2.53 0.73
CA LYS A 269 -20.37 -1.50 0.63
C LYS A 269 -20.13 -0.35 1.60
N THR A 270 -19.94 -0.66 2.87
CA THR A 270 -19.81 0.35 3.94
C THR A 270 -18.52 1.14 3.82
N LEU A 271 -17.39 0.49 3.52
CA LEU A 271 -16.10 1.16 3.36
C LEU A 271 -16.09 2.10 2.15
N THR A 272 -16.66 1.67 1.02
CA THR A 272 -16.71 2.52 -0.17
C THR A 272 -17.62 3.73 0.02
N SER A 273 -18.75 3.59 0.72
CA SER A 273 -19.60 4.73 1.07
C SER A 273 -18.91 5.67 2.07
N ALA A 274 -18.21 5.14 3.08
CA ALA A 274 -17.49 5.96 4.06
C ALA A 274 -16.38 6.83 3.44
N VAL A 275 -15.71 6.36 2.37
CA VAL A 275 -14.73 7.18 1.63
C VAL A 275 -15.36 8.09 0.58
N GLY A 276 -16.70 8.07 0.46
CA GLY A 276 -17.45 8.87 -0.51
C GLY A 276 -17.29 8.38 -1.94
N GLY A 277 -17.21 7.07 -2.15
CA GLY A 277 -17.09 6.39 -3.44
C GLY A 277 -15.67 6.27 -3.97
N VAL A 278 -15.49 5.36 -4.91
CA VAL A 278 -14.21 5.04 -5.57
C VAL A 278 -14.32 5.35 -7.06
N ASP A 279 -13.35 6.09 -7.59
CA ASP A 279 -13.30 6.41 -9.00
C ASP A 279 -12.79 5.20 -9.79
N VAL A 280 -13.57 4.74 -10.76
CA VAL A 280 -13.24 3.63 -11.66
C VAL A 280 -13.33 4.09 -13.11
N CYS A 281 -12.70 3.34 -14.02
CA CYS A 281 -12.78 3.61 -15.45
C CYS A 281 -13.00 2.31 -16.21
N LEU A 282 -13.88 2.34 -17.22
CA LEU A 282 -14.18 1.20 -18.08
C LEU A 282 -13.86 1.53 -19.54
N THR A 283 -13.27 0.57 -20.27
CA THR A 283 -13.02 0.73 -21.71
C THR A 283 -14.30 0.61 -22.56
N HIS A 284 -15.31 -0.09 -22.04
CA HIS A 284 -16.63 -0.26 -22.69
C HIS A 284 -17.72 -0.28 -21.61
N ALA A 285 -18.96 -0.03 -22.00
CA ALA A 285 -20.09 -0.12 -21.09
C ALA A 285 -20.30 -1.57 -20.63
N VAL A 286 -20.57 -1.78 -19.35
CA VAL A 286 -20.81 -3.10 -18.76
C VAL A 286 -22.20 -3.15 -18.15
N LYS A 287 -22.97 -4.12 -18.60
CA LYS A 287 -24.30 -4.47 -18.02
C LYS A 287 -24.33 -5.95 -17.72
N ASP A 288 -24.06 -6.28 -16.46
CA ASP A 288 -23.94 -7.66 -15.99
C ASP A 288 -25.13 -8.02 -15.11
N LYS A 289 -25.88 -9.06 -15.53
CA LYS A 289 -27.12 -9.48 -14.84
C LYS A 289 -26.86 -10.21 -13.53
N ASP A 290 -25.71 -10.91 -13.42
CA ASP A 290 -25.40 -11.76 -12.27
C ASP A 290 -24.88 -10.93 -11.10
N SER A 291 -24.09 -9.90 -11.38
CA SER A 291 -23.56 -8.97 -10.38
C SER A 291 -24.44 -7.73 -10.19
N HIS A 292 -25.39 -7.49 -11.10
CA HIS A 292 -26.20 -6.26 -11.20
C HIS A 292 -25.39 -4.99 -11.46
N LEU A 293 -24.21 -5.13 -12.11
CA LEU A 293 -23.39 -3.99 -12.52
C LEU A 293 -24.00 -3.35 -13.77
N ASP A 294 -24.23 -2.04 -13.72
CA ASP A 294 -24.66 -1.24 -14.88
C ASP A 294 -23.85 0.06 -14.89
N LEU A 295 -22.80 0.11 -15.70
CA LEU A 295 -21.91 1.25 -15.80
C LEU A 295 -21.60 1.59 -17.26
N PRO A 296 -21.56 2.89 -17.63
CA PRO A 296 -21.16 3.33 -18.96
C PRO A 296 -19.64 3.14 -19.17
N ALA A 297 -19.21 3.22 -20.42
CA ALA A 297 -17.80 3.37 -20.77
C ALA A 297 -17.24 4.69 -20.24
N GLY A 298 -15.94 4.71 -19.94
CA GLY A 298 -15.25 5.87 -19.40
C GLY A 298 -15.21 5.93 -17.87
N PRO A 299 -14.90 7.10 -17.31
CA PRO A 299 -14.80 7.28 -15.86
C PRO A 299 -16.17 7.24 -15.20
N SER A 300 -16.25 6.54 -14.07
CA SER A 300 -17.43 6.42 -13.21
C SER A 300 -17.02 6.42 -11.76
N LYS A 301 -17.94 6.78 -10.87
CA LYS A 301 -17.75 6.70 -9.43
C LYS A 301 -18.68 5.64 -8.87
N VAL A 302 -18.13 4.66 -8.14
CA VAL A 302 -18.90 3.56 -7.58
C VAL A 302 -18.82 3.57 -6.05
N GLU A 303 -19.94 3.29 -5.41
CA GLU A 303 -20.05 3.14 -3.95
C GLU A 303 -21.14 2.11 -3.60
N GLY A 304 -21.12 1.60 -2.38
CA GLY A 304 -22.13 0.68 -1.89
C GLY A 304 -22.31 -0.53 -2.78
N GLU A 305 -23.54 -0.78 -3.20
CA GLU A 305 -23.93 -1.93 -4.05
C GLU A 305 -23.20 -1.92 -5.40
N GLN A 306 -23.00 -0.76 -6.02
CA GLN A 306 -22.30 -0.67 -7.30
C GLN A 306 -20.80 -0.99 -7.17
N ALA A 307 -20.15 -0.58 -6.07
CA ALA A 307 -18.78 -0.95 -5.78
C ALA A 307 -18.65 -2.46 -5.56
N LEU A 308 -19.58 -3.06 -4.82
CA LEU A 308 -19.64 -4.51 -4.64
C LEU A 308 -19.87 -5.23 -5.97
N ALA A 309 -20.83 -4.78 -6.78
CA ALA A 309 -21.09 -5.32 -8.10
C ALA A 309 -19.83 -5.27 -8.99
N PHE A 310 -19.11 -4.14 -8.99
CA PHE A 310 -17.89 -3.94 -9.78
C PHE A 310 -16.80 -4.97 -9.44
N VAL A 311 -16.52 -5.23 -8.15
CA VAL A 311 -15.47 -6.19 -7.74
C VAL A 311 -15.90 -7.65 -7.84
N ARG A 312 -17.21 -7.93 -7.95
CA ARG A 312 -17.76 -9.29 -8.07
C ARG A 312 -17.97 -9.73 -9.52
N THR A 313 -18.16 -8.81 -10.44
CA THR A 313 -18.38 -9.10 -11.87
C THR A 313 -17.26 -9.99 -12.41
N ARG A 314 -17.63 -11.03 -13.15
CA ARG A 314 -16.69 -12.02 -13.72
C ARG A 314 -16.82 -12.16 -15.22
N TYR A 315 -18.05 -12.40 -15.68
CA TYR A 315 -18.32 -12.76 -17.08
C TYR A 315 -18.27 -11.57 -18.04
N SER A 316 -18.21 -10.35 -17.54
CA SER A 316 -18.13 -9.15 -18.35
C SER A 316 -16.70 -8.61 -18.50
N TRP A 317 -15.69 -9.34 -17.99
CA TRP A 317 -14.29 -8.93 -18.09
C TRP A 317 -13.46 -9.90 -18.94
N GLY A 318 -12.68 -9.37 -19.88
CA GLY A 318 -11.68 -10.10 -20.64
C GLY A 318 -12.13 -11.48 -21.15
N ASN A 319 -11.46 -12.54 -20.75
CA ASN A 319 -11.76 -13.92 -21.12
C ASN A 319 -12.74 -14.62 -20.16
N HIS A 320 -13.47 -13.87 -19.35
CA HIS A 320 -14.48 -14.37 -18.39
C HIS A 320 -13.90 -15.22 -17.24
N GLY A 321 -12.59 -15.11 -16.99
CA GLY A 321 -11.86 -15.89 -15.98
C GLY A 321 -11.66 -15.16 -14.66
N ASP A 322 -11.22 -15.91 -13.64
CA ASP A 322 -10.85 -15.37 -12.33
C ASP A 322 -9.66 -14.40 -12.41
N LEU A 323 -8.71 -14.65 -13.32
CA LEU A 323 -7.53 -13.81 -13.50
C LEU A 323 -7.88 -12.41 -14.01
N ASP A 324 -8.90 -12.27 -14.86
CA ASP A 324 -9.34 -10.95 -15.34
C ASP A 324 -10.09 -10.20 -14.24
N ARG A 325 -10.90 -10.89 -13.42
CA ARG A 325 -11.49 -10.31 -12.21
C ARG A 325 -10.42 -9.77 -11.25
N ILE A 326 -9.32 -10.50 -11.05
CA ILE A 326 -8.19 -10.05 -10.22
C ILE A 326 -7.63 -8.72 -10.74
N LYS A 327 -7.46 -8.57 -12.06
CA LYS A 327 -6.98 -7.30 -12.65
C LYS A 327 -7.91 -6.13 -12.32
N VAL A 328 -9.23 -6.35 -12.44
CA VAL A 328 -10.24 -5.33 -12.12
C VAL A 328 -10.24 -5.01 -10.63
N GLN A 329 -10.12 -6.01 -9.75
CA GLN A 329 -9.97 -5.81 -8.30
C GLN A 329 -8.71 -5.01 -7.95
N GLN A 330 -7.58 -5.27 -8.63
CA GLN A 330 -6.34 -4.51 -8.44
C GLN A 330 -6.50 -3.04 -8.86
N GLN A 331 -7.20 -2.77 -9.96
CA GLN A 331 -7.52 -1.39 -10.39
C GLN A 331 -8.42 -0.68 -9.37
N PHE A 332 -9.46 -1.36 -8.90
CA PHE A 332 -10.35 -0.85 -7.86
C PHE A 332 -9.57 -0.52 -6.56
N LEU A 333 -8.74 -1.43 -6.08
CA LEU A 333 -7.92 -1.23 -4.90
C LEU A 333 -6.88 -0.12 -5.08
N SER A 334 -6.31 0.01 -6.27
CA SER A 334 -5.43 1.12 -6.62
C SER A 334 -6.16 2.46 -6.51
N SER A 335 -7.39 2.54 -7.01
CA SER A 335 -8.24 3.73 -6.92
C SER A 335 -8.68 4.02 -5.49
N LEU A 336 -9.11 2.99 -4.75
CA LEU A 336 -9.45 3.11 -3.32
C LEU A 336 -8.25 3.63 -2.52
N PHE A 337 -7.06 3.10 -2.75
CA PHE A 337 -5.84 3.56 -2.08
C PHE A 337 -5.53 5.03 -2.40
N ARG A 338 -5.62 5.45 -3.67
CA ARG A 338 -5.46 6.86 -4.05
C ARG A 338 -6.49 7.75 -3.36
N LYS A 339 -7.75 7.30 -3.33
CA LYS A 339 -8.85 8.03 -2.66
C LYS A 339 -8.59 8.20 -1.17
N MET A 340 -8.20 7.12 -0.48
CA MET A 340 -7.85 7.18 0.95
C MET A 340 -6.64 8.07 1.24
N LYS A 341 -5.68 8.15 0.30
CA LYS A 341 -4.47 8.96 0.47
C LYS A 341 -4.70 10.44 0.10
N SER A 342 -5.76 10.78 -0.61
CA SER A 342 -6.10 12.17 -0.90
C SER A 342 -6.30 12.95 0.39
N ASP A 343 -5.92 14.23 0.37
CA ASP A 343 -5.95 15.08 1.57
C ASP A 343 -7.35 15.22 2.17
N ASP A 344 -8.38 15.12 1.32
CA ASP A 344 -9.78 15.27 1.73
C ASP A 344 -10.32 14.14 2.64
N THR A 345 -9.75 12.92 2.58
CA THR A 345 -10.28 11.78 3.35
C THR A 345 -9.60 11.64 4.71
N LEU A 346 -8.28 11.83 4.79
CA LEU A 346 -7.52 11.60 6.02
C LEU A 346 -7.25 12.86 6.83
N THR A 347 -7.56 14.04 6.29
CA THR A 347 -7.42 15.33 7.00
C THR A 347 -8.75 15.88 7.50
N ASP A 348 -9.88 15.43 6.95
CA ASP A 348 -11.21 15.76 7.44
C ASP A 348 -11.57 14.85 8.65
N PRO A 349 -11.71 15.43 9.87
CA PRO A 349 -12.00 14.64 11.07
C PRO A 349 -13.31 13.85 10.97
N SER A 350 -14.35 14.38 10.30
CA SER A 350 -15.64 13.70 10.17
C SER A 350 -15.52 12.47 9.27
N LYS A 351 -14.89 12.59 8.10
CA LYS A 351 -14.64 11.46 7.19
C LYS A 351 -13.76 10.38 7.82
N LEU A 352 -12.77 10.81 8.63
CA LEU A 352 -11.91 9.87 9.36
C LEU A 352 -12.70 9.09 10.41
N LEU A 353 -13.64 9.73 11.12
CA LEU A 353 -14.51 9.07 12.08
C LEU A 353 -15.48 8.12 11.38
N ASP A 354 -16.11 8.53 10.29
CA ASP A 354 -17.01 7.69 9.49
C ASP A 354 -16.28 6.45 8.94
N LEU A 355 -15.04 6.64 8.45
CA LEU A 355 -14.21 5.53 7.98
C LEU A 355 -13.81 4.59 9.14
N ALA A 356 -13.48 5.13 10.31
CA ALA A 356 -13.16 4.33 11.49
C ALA A 356 -14.38 3.51 11.96
N GLU A 357 -15.55 4.12 12.00
CA GLU A 357 -16.81 3.45 12.33
C GLU A 357 -17.16 2.33 11.33
N ALA A 358 -17.03 2.64 10.01
CA ALA A 358 -17.25 1.67 8.95
C ALA A 358 -16.25 0.51 9.04
N ALA A 359 -14.97 0.79 9.19
CA ALA A 359 -13.92 -0.23 9.25
C ALA A 359 -14.06 -1.14 10.47
N THR A 360 -14.34 -0.58 11.65
CA THR A 360 -14.48 -1.36 12.88
C THR A 360 -15.69 -2.29 12.89
N LYS A 361 -16.78 -1.91 12.21
CA LYS A 361 -17.98 -2.75 12.06
C LYS A 361 -17.87 -3.78 10.94
N ALA A 362 -17.09 -3.50 9.92
CA ALA A 362 -17.10 -4.25 8.68
C ALA A 362 -15.96 -5.28 8.56
N LEU A 363 -14.86 -5.08 9.30
CA LEU A 363 -13.69 -5.93 9.19
C LEU A 363 -13.63 -6.96 10.32
N THR A 364 -13.22 -8.18 9.96
CA THR A 364 -12.75 -9.19 10.92
C THR A 364 -11.22 -9.26 10.83
N VAL A 365 -10.53 -9.17 11.96
CA VAL A 365 -9.06 -9.12 12.00
C VAL A 365 -8.51 -10.11 13.04
N ASP A 366 -7.19 -10.33 13.03
CA ASP A 366 -6.54 -11.05 14.13
C ASP A 366 -6.44 -10.19 15.41
N LYS A 367 -6.16 -10.86 16.53
CA LYS A 367 -6.04 -10.19 17.84
C LYS A 367 -4.90 -9.17 17.89
N GLY A 368 -3.82 -9.38 17.12
CA GLY A 368 -2.64 -8.50 17.12
C GLY A 368 -2.93 -7.09 16.59
N ILE A 369 -3.92 -6.96 15.70
CA ILE A 369 -4.38 -5.68 15.15
C ILE A 369 -5.83 -5.34 15.52
N GLY A 370 -6.42 -6.06 16.46
CA GLY A 370 -7.84 -5.94 16.86
C GLY A 370 -8.17 -4.73 17.72
N ARG A 371 -7.44 -3.62 17.62
CA ARG A 371 -7.73 -2.34 18.31
C ARG A 371 -7.73 -1.20 17.31
N ILE A 372 -8.63 -0.25 17.48
CA ILE A 372 -8.70 0.93 16.58
C ILE A 372 -7.39 1.71 16.54
N SER A 373 -6.68 1.82 17.68
CA SER A 373 -5.35 2.45 17.73
C SER A 373 -4.34 1.72 16.83
N THR A 374 -4.34 0.39 16.83
CA THR A 374 -3.44 -0.42 16.01
C THR A 374 -3.83 -0.37 14.53
N LEU A 375 -5.13 -0.46 14.21
CA LEU A 375 -5.62 -0.29 12.83
C LEU A 375 -5.24 1.08 12.25
N LYS A 376 -5.37 2.14 13.07
CA LYS A 376 -4.87 3.48 12.69
C LYS A 376 -3.36 3.45 12.41
N ASP A 377 -2.58 2.79 13.25
CA ASP A 377 -1.13 2.69 13.08
C ASP A 377 -0.76 1.95 11.79
N VAL A 378 -1.42 0.83 11.48
CA VAL A 378 -1.26 0.12 10.19
C VAL A 378 -1.58 1.04 9.01
N ALA A 379 -2.70 1.76 9.06
CA ALA A 379 -3.09 2.71 8.01
C ALA A 379 -2.07 3.84 7.84
N MET A 380 -1.54 4.37 8.95
CA MET A 380 -0.52 5.42 8.93
C MET A 380 0.82 4.92 8.38
N GLU A 381 1.23 3.68 8.69
CA GLU A 381 2.43 3.07 8.10
C GLU A 381 2.26 2.87 6.58
N LEU A 382 1.11 2.39 6.13
CA LEU A 382 0.81 2.23 4.71
C LEU A 382 0.74 3.59 3.99
N LYS A 383 0.22 4.65 4.63
CA LYS A 383 0.19 6.02 4.07
C LYS A 383 1.58 6.55 3.74
N LYS A 384 2.64 6.13 4.46
CA LYS A 384 4.02 6.56 4.18
C LYS A 384 4.50 6.08 2.81
N VAL A 385 3.99 4.94 2.31
CA VAL A 385 4.39 4.39 1.01
C VAL A 385 3.79 5.23 -0.13
N PRO A 386 4.60 5.76 -1.05
CA PRO A 386 4.08 6.49 -2.21
C PRO A 386 3.24 5.58 -3.12
N PRO A 387 2.10 6.04 -3.70
CA PRO A 387 1.25 5.21 -4.57
C PRO A 387 2.01 4.57 -5.74
N LYS A 388 2.93 5.30 -6.36
CA LYS A 388 3.79 4.81 -7.45
C LYS A 388 4.73 3.66 -7.03
N ASN A 389 4.90 3.45 -5.72
CA ASN A 389 5.76 2.43 -5.15
C ASN A 389 4.96 1.26 -4.54
N ILE A 390 3.65 1.26 -4.65
CA ILE A 390 2.80 0.12 -4.32
C ILE A 390 2.55 -0.64 -5.61
N THR A 391 3.07 -1.85 -5.69
CA THR A 391 2.95 -2.70 -6.88
C THR A 391 1.91 -3.78 -6.65
N PHE A 392 0.92 -3.84 -7.53
CA PHE A 392 -0.02 -4.96 -7.62
C PHE A 392 0.52 -5.98 -8.61
N VAL A 393 0.55 -7.23 -8.21
CA VAL A 393 0.99 -8.35 -9.04
C VAL A 393 0.10 -9.56 -8.76
N THR A 394 -0.18 -10.36 -9.77
CA THR A 394 -0.88 -11.64 -9.60
C THR A 394 0.15 -12.74 -9.49
N LEU A 395 -0.06 -13.70 -8.59
CA LEU A 395 0.79 -14.90 -8.49
C LEU A 395 0.89 -15.57 -9.86
N PRO A 396 2.09 -15.79 -10.39
CA PRO A 396 2.27 -16.47 -11.66
C PRO A 396 1.72 -17.88 -11.61
N VAL A 397 0.83 -18.19 -12.52
CA VAL A 397 0.17 -19.50 -12.62
C VAL A 397 0.18 -20.01 -14.04
N LEU A 398 -0.08 -21.30 -14.19
CA LEU A 398 -0.31 -22.01 -15.44
C LEU A 398 -1.68 -22.68 -15.34
N ASP A 399 -2.30 -22.97 -16.47
CA ASP A 399 -3.49 -23.81 -16.50
C ASP A 399 -3.18 -25.18 -15.91
N ASN A 400 -4.12 -25.73 -15.16
CA ASN A 400 -3.95 -27.06 -14.58
C ASN A 400 -4.15 -28.14 -15.68
N PRO A 401 -3.12 -28.93 -16.02
CA PRO A 401 -3.27 -29.99 -17.02
C PRO A 401 -4.34 -31.02 -16.68
N ALA A 402 -4.63 -31.22 -15.39
CA ALA A 402 -5.66 -32.16 -14.96
C ALA A 402 -7.09 -31.78 -15.35
N ASP A 403 -7.33 -30.49 -15.64
CA ASP A 403 -8.64 -30.01 -16.10
C ASP A 403 -8.92 -30.30 -17.58
N GLY A 404 -7.93 -30.73 -18.34
CA GLY A 404 -8.03 -30.92 -19.79
C GLY A 404 -8.48 -29.62 -20.48
N ARG A 405 -9.51 -29.71 -21.32
CA ARG A 405 -10.05 -28.58 -22.07
C ARG A 405 -10.90 -27.58 -21.26
N PHE A 406 -11.15 -27.87 -19.98
CA PHE A 406 -12.11 -27.07 -19.19
C PHE A 406 -11.49 -25.87 -18.47
N HIS A 407 -10.16 -25.85 -18.29
CA HIS A 407 -9.41 -24.73 -17.68
C HIS A 407 -10.07 -24.14 -16.41
N LYS A 408 -10.52 -25.02 -15.49
CA LYS A 408 -11.30 -24.63 -14.30
C LYS A 408 -10.42 -24.20 -13.12
N THR A 409 -9.17 -24.66 -13.12
CA THR A 409 -8.22 -24.45 -12.04
C THR A 409 -6.86 -24.08 -12.59
N VAL A 410 -6.01 -23.51 -11.74
CA VAL A 410 -4.65 -23.12 -12.10
C VAL A 410 -3.66 -23.74 -11.12
N ILE A 411 -2.42 -23.95 -11.59
CA ILE A 411 -1.30 -24.39 -10.75
C ILE A 411 -0.23 -23.29 -10.68
N GLN A 412 0.53 -23.26 -9.61
CA GLN A 412 1.62 -22.30 -9.44
C GLN A 412 2.71 -22.48 -10.50
N ASN A 413 3.06 -21.43 -11.21
CA ASN A 413 4.31 -21.37 -11.98
C ASN A 413 5.46 -21.14 -10.99
N LYS A 414 6.14 -22.21 -10.59
CA LYS A 414 7.04 -22.22 -9.43
C LYS A 414 8.16 -21.19 -9.50
N THR A 415 8.91 -21.13 -10.62
CA THR A 415 10.10 -20.28 -10.71
C THR A 415 9.77 -18.80 -10.55
N PRO A 416 8.89 -18.16 -11.34
CA PRO A 416 8.57 -16.75 -11.16
C PRO A 416 7.83 -16.47 -9.85
N ALA A 417 7.04 -17.42 -9.34
CA ALA A 417 6.37 -17.26 -8.05
C ALA A 417 7.37 -17.22 -6.89
N GLN A 418 8.36 -18.11 -6.86
CA GLN A 418 9.43 -18.10 -5.86
C GLN A 418 10.25 -16.81 -5.91
N GLN A 419 10.50 -16.27 -7.10
CA GLN A 419 11.18 -14.97 -7.25
C GLN A 419 10.38 -13.86 -6.58
N ILE A 420 9.05 -13.83 -6.76
CA ILE A 420 8.18 -12.84 -6.10
C ILE A 420 8.25 -12.97 -4.58
N PHE A 421 8.11 -14.19 -4.05
CA PHE A 421 8.17 -14.42 -2.60
C PHE A 421 9.55 -14.06 -2.02
N SER A 422 10.63 -14.36 -2.73
CA SER A 422 11.97 -13.95 -2.31
C SER A 422 12.10 -12.42 -2.29
N MET A 423 11.61 -11.71 -3.32
CA MET A 423 11.62 -10.25 -3.34
C MET A 423 10.84 -9.66 -2.16
N MET A 424 9.68 -10.22 -1.83
CA MET A 424 8.89 -9.78 -0.67
C MET A 424 9.63 -10.04 0.64
N ASN A 425 10.23 -11.22 0.81
CA ASN A 425 10.98 -11.57 2.02
C ASN A 425 12.23 -10.71 2.22
N ASP A 426 12.84 -10.26 1.14
CA ASP A 426 14.08 -9.46 1.16
C ASP A 426 13.81 -7.93 1.06
N ASP A 427 12.56 -7.49 1.22
CA ASP A 427 12.12 -6.09 1.09
C ASP A 427 12.48 -5.45 -0.27
N VAL A 428 12.59 -6.25 -1.34
CA VAL A 428 12.99 -5.79 -2.66
C VAL A 428 11.80 -5.20 -3.42
N SER A 429 11.94 -3.97 -3.86
CA SER A 429 10.92 -3.26 -4.61
C SER A 429 10.77 -3.75 -6.05
N PHE A 430 9.51 -3.94 -6.50
CA PHE A 430 9.20 -4.07 -7.93
C PHE A 430 9.29 -2.74 -8.69
N THR A 431 9.22 -1.61 -7.96
CA THR A 431 9.44 -0.27 -8.49
C THR A 431 10.87 0.15 -8.11
N GLU A 432 11.63 0.70 -9.04
CA GLU A 432 13.04 1.03 -8.84
C GLU A 432 13.28 2.19 -7.85
N VAL A 433 12.85 2.03 -6.59
CA VAL A 433 12.98 3.09 -5.56
C VAL A 433 14.43 3.25 -5.06
N HIS A 434 15.22 2.18 -5.07
CA HIS A 434 16.62 2.19 -4.61
C HIS A 434 17.64 2.57 -5.69
N LYS A 435 17.32 3.58 -6.54
CA LYS A 435 18.29 4.02 -7.59
C LYS A 435 19.67 4.40 -7.04
N LYS A 436 19.76 4.97 -5.84
CA LYS A 436 21.05 5.36 -5.24
C LYS A 436 21.85 4.18 -4.73
N ASP A 437 21.19 3.19 -4.10
CA ASP A 437 21.88 2.00 -3.61
C ASP A 437 22.20 1.05 -4.75
N LYS A 438 21.30 0.91 -5.73
CA LYS A 438 21.57 0.21 -7.00
C LYS A 438 22.72 0.86 -7.79
N ALA A 439 22.87 2.17 -7.79
CA ALA A 439 24.00 2.81 -8.48
C ALA A 439 25.35 2.45 -7.82
N LYS A 440 25.41 2.34 -6.50
CA LYS A 440 26.59 1.85 -5.76
C LYS A 440 26.85 0.37 -5.99
N GLU A 441 25.81 -0.46 -5.97
CA GLU A 441 25.94 -1.89 -6.28
C GLU A 441 26.22 -2.15 -7.76
N ALA A 442 25.54 -1.45 -8.67
CA ALA A 442 25.83 -1.51 -10.09
C ALA A 442 27.27 -1.04 -10.42
N ALA A 443 27.84 -0.11 -9.64
CA ALA A 443 29.24 0.30 -9.81
C ALA A 443 30.21 -0.84 -9.49
N LYS A 444 29.93 -1.70 -8.51
CA LYS A 444 30.75 -2.88 -8.18
C LYS A 444 30.64 -3.98 -9.25
N LEU A 445 29.49 -4.08 -9.92
CA LEU A 445 29.25 -5.02 -11.02
C LEU A 445 29.55 -4.41 -12.40
N LYS A 446 30.03 -3.15 -12.48
CA LYS A 446 30.43 -2.50 -13.74
C LYS A 446 31.73 -3.11 -14.27
N GLY A 447 31.76 -3.33 -15.56
CA GLY A 447 32.91 -3.85 -16.29
C GLY A 447 32.51 -4.86 -17.37
N PRO A 448 33.45 -5.34 -18.17
CA PRO A 448 33.18 -6.33 -19.20
C PRO A 448 32.67 -7.64 -18.59
N ARG A 449 31.85 -8.38 -19.35
CA ARG A 449 31.40 -9.74 -19.05
C ARG A 449 32.02 -10.67 -20.06
N SER A 450 32.34 -11.88 -19.61
CA SER A 450 32.67 -12.96 -20.54
C SER A 450 31.41 -13.49 -21.22
N ALA A 451 31.57 -14.28 -22.28
CA ALA A 451 30.47 -15.08 -22.76
C ALA A 451 30.12 -16.16 -21.70
N ALA A 452 28.85 -16.50 -21.56
CA ALA A 452 28.41 -17.54 -20.62
C ALA A 452 29.15 -18.87 -20.83
N ALA A 453 29.41 -19.22 -22.09
CA ALA A 453 30.16 -20.43 -22.47
C ALA A 453 31.64 -20.42 -22.01
N ASP A 454 32.19 -19.26 -21.65
CA ASP A 454 33.55 -19.13 -21.15
C ASP A 454 33.66 -19.12 -19.64
N VAL A 455 32.55 -18.93 -18.93
CA VAL A 455 32.51 -19.02 -17.46
C VAL A 455 32.87 -20.43 -17.01
N ARG A 456 33.94 -20.54 -16.21
CA ARG A 456 34.33 -21.80 -15.56
C ARG A 456 34.10 -21.66 -14.07
N VAL A 457 33.19 -22.48 -13.53
CA VAL A 457 32.76 -22.40 -12.14
C VAL A 457 32.71 -23.75 -11.44
N ASP A 458 33.26 -23.79 -10.24
CA ASP A 458 33.17 -24.90 -9.30
C ASP A 458 32.15 -24.57 -8.23
N ILE A 459 31.21 -25.48 -7.96
CA ILE A 459 30.04 -25.26 -7.13
C ILE A 459 30.12 -26.13 -5.87
N TYR A 460 30.06 -25.48 -4.70
CA TYR A 460 29.98 -26.15 -3.40
C TYR A 460 28.65 -25.85 -2.72
N ASN A 461 28.13 -26.81 -1.97
CA ASN A 461 27.05 -26.58 -1.02
C ASN A 461 27.61 -26.35 0.39
N ALA A 462 27.32 -25.20 0.99
CA ALA A 462 27.74 -24.78 2.34
C ALA A 462 26.57 -24.42 3.25
N GLY A 463 25.47 -25.17 3.16
CA GLY A 463 24.29 -24.98 4.01
C GLY A 463 23.00 -24.68 3.27
N ALA A 464 23.01 -24.65 1.94
CA ALA A 464 21.80 -24.70 1.12
C ALA A 464 21.11 -26.09 1.27
N PRO A 465 19.81 -26.21 0.91
CA PRO A 465 19.13 -27.51 0.91
C PRO A 465 19.90 -28.61 0.17
N GLY A 466 19.77 -29.84 0.61
CA GLY A 466 20.42 -30.98 -0.04
C GLY A 466 20.09 -31.05 -1.54
N GLY A 467 21.09 -31.34 -2.39
CA GLY A 467 20.93 -31.38 -3.85
C GLY A 467 21.12 -30.04 -4.57
N SER A 468 21.09 -28.89 -3.86
CA SER A 468 21.15 -27.56 -4.48
C SER A 468 22.34 -27.33 -5.41
N ALA A 469 23.52 -27.86 -5.10
CA ALA A 469 24.69 -27.74 -5.96
C ALA A 469 24.50 -28.47 -7.30
N GLN A 470 23.86 -29.64 -7.27
CA GLN A 470 23.53 -30.40 -8.47
C GLN A 470 22.44 -29.69 -9.30
N ASP A 471 21.41 -29.12 -8.64
CA ASP A 471 20.35 -28.37 -9.33
C ASP A 471 20.91 -27.15 -10.05
N VAL A 472 21.83 -26.43 -9.39
CA VAL A 472 22.53 -25.27 -9.99
C VAL A 472 23.40 -25.72 -11.16
N LEU A 473 24.16 -26.82 -11.04
CA LEU A 473 24.95 -27.37 -12.13
C LEU A 473 24.08 -27.63 -13.36
N VAL A 474 23.02 -28.43 -13.21
CA VAL A 474 22.12 -28.79 -14.31
C VAL A 474 21.52 -27.52 -14.93
N TRP A 475 21.02 -26.60 -14.11
CA TRP A 475 20.43 -25.35 -14.59
C TRP A 475 21.42 -24.47 -15.36
N LEU A 476 22.65 -24.31 -14.86
CA LEU A 476 23.71 -23.54 -15.54
C LEU A 476 24.06 -24.15 -16.90
N GLN A 477 24.22 -25.48 -16.96
CA GLN A 477 24.58 -26.19 -18.20
C GLN A 477 23.45 -26.20 -19.22
N THR A 478 22.22 -26.53 -18.78
CA THR A 478 21.12 -26.78 -19.72
C THR A 478 20.30 -25.53 -20.07
N SER A 479 20.24 -24.56 -19.14
CA SER A 479 19.34 -23.41 -19.30
C SER A 479 20.08 -22.07 -19.44
N LYS A 480 21.35 -21.99 -19.04
CA LYS A 480 22.11 -20.74 -19.02
C LYS A 480 23.38 -20.73 -19.89
N GLY A 481 23.67 -21.84 -20.56
CA GLY A 481 24.78 -21.90 -21.49
C GLY A 481 26.16 -21.79 -20.82
N VAL A 482 26.31 -22.30 -19.61
CA VAL A 482 27.56 -22.37 -18.84
C VAL A 482 28.08 -23.81 -18.78
N PRO A 483 28.62 -24.36 -19.88
CA PRO A 483 29.00 -25.78 -19.94
C PRO A 483 30.23 -26.13 -19.08
N LYS A 484 31.07 -25.15 -18.76
CA LYS A 484 32.31 -25.33 -17.98
C LYS A 484 32.06 -25.27 -16.46
N SER A 485 30.90 -25.73 -15.99
CA SER A 485 30.56 -25.79 -14.56
C SER A 485 30.73 -27.21 -14.01
N SER A 486 31.18 -27.28 -12.75
CA SER A 486 31.40 -28.54 -12.03
C SER A 486 30.82 -28.44 -10.63
N GLN A 487 30.25 -29.57 -10.14
CA GLN A 487 29.77 -29.65 -8.76
C GLN A 487 30.80 -30.46 -7.94
N LEU A 488 31.27 -29.86 -6.84
CA LEU A 488 32.34 -30.43 -6.00
C LEU A 488 31.83 -30.94 -4.63
N GLY A 489 30.51 -31.03 -4.45
CA GLY A 489 29.91 -31.56 -3.22
C GLY A 489 29.70 -30.53 -2.14
N ASN A 490 29.83 -30.94 -0.89
CA ASN A 490 29.61 -30.09 0.27
C ASN A 490 30.92 -29.41 0.69
N ALA A 491 30.85 -28.13 1.03
CA ALA A 491 31.97 -27.41 1.64
C ALA A 491 32.23 -27.96 3.06
N GLY A 492 33.46 -27.91 3.51
CA GLY A 492 33.83 -28.35 4.87
C GLY A 492 33.23 -27.51 6.01
N THR A 493 32.66 -26.33 5.71
CA THR A 493 32.03 -25.43 6.68
C THR A 493 30.73 -24.87 6.14
N THR A 494 29.74 -24.73 7.04
CA THR A 494 28.46 -24.08 6.70
C THR A 494 28.62 -22.56 6.67
N GLN A 495 28.01 -21.93 5.68
CA GLN A 495 28.00 -20.47 5.51
C GLN A 495 26.58 -19.93 5.51
N LYS A 496 26.39 -18.75 6.14
CA LYS A 496 25.07 -18.08 6.14
C LYS A 496 24.73 -17.45 4.78
N LYS A 497 25.76 -16.99 4.05
CA LYS A 497 25.61 -16.28 2.78
C LYS A 497 26.28 -17.03 1.64
N THR A 498 25.63 -17.01 0.49
CA THR A 498 26.20 -17.47 -0.77
C THR A 498 27.30 -16.53 -1.23
N THR A 499 28.43 -17.07 -1.68
CA THR A 499 29.60 -16.30 -2.09
C THR A 499 30.13 -16.77 -3.43
N LEU A 500 30.71 -15.85 -4.20
CA LEU A 500 31.38 -16.10 -5.46
C LEU A 500 32.82 -15.55 -5.38
N LYS A 501 33.79 -16.44 -5.19
CA LYS A 501 35.23 -16.09 -5.16
C LYS A 501 35.81 -16.13 -6.56
N TYR A 502 36.65 -15.18 -6.87
CA TYR A 502 37.32 -15.06 -8.17
C TYR A 502 38.63 -14.30 -8.08
N ALA A 503 39.60 -14.60 -8.95
CA ALA A 503 40.81 -13.84 -9.08
C ALA A 503 40.59 -12.56 -9.92
N PRO A 504 41.47 -11.53 -9.81
CA PRO A 504 41.32 -10.29 -10.57
C PRO A 504 41.15 -10.48 -12.08
N GLY A 505 41.86 -11.44 -12.67
CA GLY A 505 41.77 -11.80 -14.10
C GLY A 505 40.51 -12.57 -14.49
N GLN A 506 39.61 -12.92 -13.54
CA GLN A 506 38.37 -13.64 -13.76
C GLN A 506 37.14 -12.78 -13.43
N ALA A 507 37.32 -11.47 -13.27
CA ALA A 507 36.28 -10.56 -12.85
C ALA A 507 35.12 -10.43 -13.87
N ASP A 508 35.41 -10.64 -15.16
CA ASP A 508 34.43 -10.69 -16.24
C ASP A 508 33.56 -11.95 -16.15
N GLN A 509 34.14 -13.12 -15.86
CA GLN A 509 33.41 -14.38 -15.63
C GLN A 509 32.56 -14.28 -14.35
N ALA A 510 33.12 -13.69 -13.27
CA ALA A 510 32.38 -13.53 -12.03
C ALA A 510 31.17 -12.58 -12.18
N ARG A 511 31.29 -11.51 -12.98
CA ARG A 511 30.19 -10.61 -13.28
C ARG A 511 29.10 -11.29 -14.13
N GLU A 512 29.52 -12.07 -15.13
CA GLU A 512 28.59 -12.82 -15.95
C GLU A 512 27.81 -13.84 -15.10
N LEU A 513 28.50 -14.63 -14.28
CA LEU A 513 27.83 -15.59 -13.40
C LEU A 513 26.94 -14.91 -12.35
N ALA A 514 27.36 -13.75 -11.84
CA ALA A 514 26.56 -12.98 -10.91
C ALA A 514 25.25 -12.49 -11.56
N ASP A 515 25.31 -12.05 -12.81
CA ASP A 515 24.10 -11.63 -13.56
C ASP A 515 23.18 -12.82 -13.82
N ILE A 516 23.74 -13.96 -14.24
CA ILE A 516 23.00 -15.20 -14.47
C ILE A 516 22.29 -15.69 -13.19
N MET A 517 22.99 -15.69 -12.05
CA MET A 517 22.51 -16.18 -10.76
C MET A 517 21.72 -15.13 -9.97
N GLY A 518 21.74 -13.85 -10.38
CA GLY A 518 21.18 -12.76 -9.60
C GLY A 518 21.88 -12.54 -8.26
N LEU A 519 23.22 -12.65 -8.24
CA LEU A 519 24.01 -12.46 -7.03
C LEU A 519 24.19 -10.96 -6.73
N PRO A 520 24.06 -10.53 -5.46
CA PRO A 520 24.40 -9.17 -5.06
C PRO A 520 25.91 -8.94 -5.14
N ALA A 521 26.33 -7.70 -5.31
CA ALA A 521 27.75 -7.34 -5.32
C ALA A 521 28.50 -7.77 -4.04
N SER A 522 27.79 -7.88 -2.92
CA SER A 522 28.35 -8.38 -1.65
C SER A 522 28.71 -9.88 -1.70
N ALA A 523 28.13 -10.64 -2.62
CA ALA A 523 28.50 -12.04 -2.83
C ALA A 523 29.83 -12.19 -3.57
N LEU A 524 30.24 -11.18 -4.37
CA LEU A 524 31.47 -11.18 -5.14
C LEU A 524 32.66 -10.89 -4.22
N GLN A 525 33.56 -11.86 -4.12
CA GLN A 525 34.75 -11.81 -3.26
C GLN A 525 36.00 -11.96 -4.11
N PRO A 526 36.73 -10.86 -4.38
CA PRO A 526 38.06 -10.92 -5.00
C PRO A 526 39.01 -11.76 -4.12
N GLY A 527 39.74 -12.67 -4.72
CA GLY A 527 40.65 -13.55 -4.02
C GLY A 527 41.75 -14.11 -4.91
N LYS A 528 42.37 -15.21 -4.49
CA LYS A 528 43.33 -15.96 -5.31
C LYS A 528 42.56 -16.86 -6.29
N SER A 529 43.20 -17.14 -7.43
CA SER A 529 42.68 -18.14 -8.38
C SER A 529 42.74 -19.51 -7.75
N GLU A 530 41.60 -20.22 -7.85
CA GLU A 530 41.52 -21.66 -7.56
C GLU A 530 41.58 -22.40 -8.90
N THR A 531 42.19 -23.58 -8.89
CA THR A 531 42.25 -24.45 -10.07
C THR A 531 41.29 -25.63 -9.88
N ASN A 532 40.52 -25.93 -10.93
CA ASN A 532 39.65 -27.10 -10.93
C ASN A 532 40.47 -28.43 -11.01
N ALA A 533 39.78 -29.54 -10.99
CA ALA A 533 40.40 -30.89 -11.09
C ALA A 533 41.23 -31.08 -12.37
N GLN A 534 41.06 -30.23 -13.38
CA GLN A 534 41.80 -30.28 -14.65
C GLN A 534 43.02 -29.31 -14.65
N GLY A 535 43.34 -28.68 -13.52
CA GLY A 535 44.43 -27.71 -13.42
C GLY A 535 44.11 -26.33 -14.05
N LEU A 536 42.86 -26.07 -14.43
CA LEU A 536 42.44 -24.83 -15.09
C LEU A 536 41.84 -23.83 -14.06
N PRO A 537 42.12 -22.51 -14.21
CA PRO A 537 41.54 -21.50 -13.33
C PRO A 537 40.04 -21.52 -13.37
N ALA A 538 39.37 -21.61 -12.20
CA ALA A 538 37.95 -21.57 -12.04
C ALA A 538 37.51 -20.55 -10.97
N ILE A 539 36.35 -19.95 -11.12
CA ILE A 539 35.69 -19.19 -10.05
C ILE A 539 34.94 -20.15 -9.14
N VAL A 540 34.78 -19.81 -7.86
CA VAL A 540 34.17 -20.72 -6.88
C VAL A 540 32.87 -20.14 -6.36
N LEU A 541 31.79 -20.82 -6.67
CA LEU A 541 30.46 -20.53 -6.15
C LEU A 541 30.17 -21.42 -4.94
N THR A 542 29.96 -20.80 -3.77
CA THR A 542 29.63 -21.51 -2.54
C THR A 542 28.22 -21.14 -2.11
N LEU A 543 27.30 -22.09 -2.14
CA LEU A 543 25.89 -21.89 -1.81
C LEU A 543 25.69 -21.88 -0.29
N GLY A 544 25.28 -20.75 0.28
CA GLY A 544 25.01 -20.58 1.70
C GLY A 544 23.55 -20.91 2.08
N GLN A 545 23.22 -20.75 3.37
CA GLN A 545 21.86 -20.94 3.90
C GLN A 545 20.83 -19.99 3.27
N ASP A 546 21.26 -18.84 2.70
CA ASP A 546 20.41 -17.89 2.01
C ASP A 546 20.04 -18.30 0.58
N PHE A 547 20.60 -19.38 0.07
CA PHE A 547 20.27 -19.90 -1.26
C PHE A 547 18.84 -20.46 -1.29
N LYS A 548 18.03 -20.00 -2.25
CA LYS A 548 16.60 -20.34 -2.35
C LYS A 548 16.25 -21.26 -3.52
N GLY A 549 17.22 -21.54 -4.40
CA GLY A 549 17.05 -22.39 -5.58
C GLY A 549 17.70 -21.83 -6.84
N ALA A 550 17.93 -22.70 -7.82
CA ALA A 550 18.48 -22.31 -9.12
C ALA A 550 17.53 -21.32 -9.82
N GLY A 551 18.08 -20.20 -10.31
CA GLY A 551 17.31 -19.15 -10.95
C GLY A 551 16.57 -18.19 -9.99
N VAL A 552 16.67 -18.39 -8.68
CA VAL A 552 16.12 -17.49 -7.66
C VAL A 552 17.20 -16.50 -7.23
N PRO A 553 17.05 -15.17 -7.47
CA PRO A 553 18.07 -14.18 -7.11
C PRO A 553 18.29 -14.10 -5.61
N LEU A 554 19.56 -13.92 -5.21
CA LEU A 554 19.98 -13.87 -3.81
C LEU A 554 20.02 -12.47 -3.21
N GLY A 555 19.76 -11.46 -3.97
CA GLY A 555 19.75 -10.09 -3.47
C GLY A 555 19.38 -9.07 -4.52
N GLY A 556 18.63 -8.15 -4.14
CA GLY A 556 18.10 -6.92 -4.63
C GLY A 556 18.49 -6.28 -5.95
N SER A 557 19.08 -6.96 -6.89
CA SER A 557 19.43 -6.41 -8.19
C SER A 557 18.90 -7.19 -9.39
N ALA A 558 18.24 -8.33 -9.19
CA ALA A 558 17.58 -8.98 -10.30
C ALA A 558 16.38 -8.12 -10.75
N LYS A 559 16.25 -7.89 -12.05
CA LYS A 559 14.97 -7.54 -12.64
C LYS A 559 13.95 -8.49 -12.04
N GLY A 560 12.91 -7.97 -11.41
CA GLY A 560 11.80 -8.81 -10.96
C GLY A 560 11.30 -9.67 -12.12
N PRO A 561 10.62 -10.77 -11.83
CA PRO A 561 10.12 -11.65 -12.87
C PRO A 561 9.29 -10.84 -13.87
N ASP A 562 9.38 -11.22 -15.14
CA ASP A 562 8.57 -10.63 -16.20
C ASP A 562 7.13 -11.11 -16.04
N VAL A 563 6.40 -10.41 -15.20
CA VAL A 563 4.99 -10.69 -14.90
C VAL A 563 4.18 -9.41 -15.06
N PRO A 564 2.93 -9.52 -15.51
CA PRO A 564 2.01 -8.38 -15.55
C PRO A 564 1.90 -7.74 -14.17
N LYS A 565 2.19 -6.44 -14.09
CA LYS A 565 2.14 -5.66 -12.85
C LYS A 565 1.62 -4.26 -13.13
N GLN A 566 1.04 -3.64 -12.12
CA GLN A 566 0.63 -2.24 -12.15
C GLN A 566 0.95 -1.57 -10.81
N THR A 567 1.13 -0.26 -10.82
CA THR A 567 1.31 0.49 -9.57
C THR A 567 0.02 1.17 -9.15
N ALA A 568 -0.13 1.44 -7.85
CA ALA A 568 -1.28 2.21 -7.35
C ALA A 568 -1.29 3.66 -7.89
N GLY A 569 -0.18 4.16 -8.43
CA GLY A 569 -0.08 5.47 -9.09
C GLY A 569 -0.66 5.49 -10.50
N GLU A 570 -0.79 4.33 -11.15
CA GLU A 570 -1.31 4.23 -12.51
C GLU A 570 -2.84 4.25 -12.53
N VAL A 571 -3.42 5.01 -13.47
CA VAL A 571 -4.86 4.98 -13.76
C VAL A 571 -5.04 4.16 -15.02
N LYS A 572 -5.69 3.00 -14.91
CA LYS A 572 -6.03 2.13 -16.05
C LYS A 572 -7.53 1.92 -16.07
N CYS A 573 -8.10 1.77 -17.25
CA CYS A 573 -9.50 1.40 -17.40
C CYS A 573 -9.63 -0.13 -17.42
N ALA A 574 -10.68 -0.66 -16.77
CA ALA A 574 -11.03 -2.07 -16.82
C ALA A 574 -11.58 -2.44 -18.20
N SER A 575 -11.18 -3.59 -18.72
CA SER A 575 -11.56 -4.09 -20.03
C SER A 575 -12.13 -5.51 -19.96
#